data_10f6fe4ffccd7fff8c9c3eb6fca1e42c
#
_entry.id   10f6fe4ffccd7fff8c9c3eb6fca1e42c
#
_cell.length_a   1.000
_cell.length_b   1.000
_cell.length_c   1.000
_cell.angle_alpha   90.00
_cell.angle_beta   90.00
_cell.angle_gamma   90.00
#
_symmetry.space_group_name_H-M   'P 1'
#
loop_
_entity.id
_entity.type
_entity.pdbx_description
1 polymer ?
#
loop_
_entity_poly.entity_id
_entity_poly.type
_entity_poly.pdbx_seq_one_letter_code
_entity_poly.pdbx_strand_id
1 'polypeptide(L)'
;FIKVMGSGEGGGFGLKPSGTHRGLFLGFDTEEAARHFIEQDPQLAAWRAHARECLVTLLRATSSKGSWSGAAMDVTADAPGADDGPIAALTRASIKPRRALAFWRLSPPAEASLARAEGCLLAAGLGEAPVLRQCTFSLWRNTAAMDAYARSGAHQQAIRAAYGGGHFSESMFVRFVPLQMQGRWQGQAHG
;
A
#
# COMPACT_ATOMS: atom_id res chain seq x y z
N PHE A 1 14.27 -3.92 -6.72
CA PHE A 1 13.24 -2.87 -6.80
C PHE A 1 13.17 -2.12 -5.47
N ILE A 2 13.40 -0.81 -5.45
CA ILE A 2 13.44 -0.01 -4.22
C ILE A 2 12.60 1.25 -4.42
N LYS A 3 11.69 1.53 -3.45
CA LYS A 3 10.89 2.75 -3.39
C LYS A 3 10.90 3.33 -1.99
N VAL A 4 11.41 4.57 -1.88
CA VAL A 4 11.33 5.36 -0.66
C VAL A 4 10.18 6.35 -0.82
N MET A 5 9.28 6.38 0.14
CA MET A 5 8.03 7.12 0.06
C MET A 5 7.82 7.97 1.31
N GLY A 6 7.26 9.16 1.12
CA GLY A 6 6.64 9.92 2.19
C GLY A 6 5.22 9.44 2.47
N SER A 7 4.57 10.09 3.42
CA SER A 7 3.16 9.85 3.76
C SER A 7 2.42 11.16 3.96
N GLY A 8 1.11 11.12 3.93
CA GLY A 8 0.26 12.21 4.39
C GLY A 8 0.27 12.36 5.91
N GLU A 9 -0.30 13.43 6.42
CA GLU A 9 -0.41 13.70 7.86
C GLU A 9 -1.04 12.49 8.58
N GLY A 10 -0.43 12.08 9.70
CA GLY A 10 -0.88 10.92 10.46
C GLY A 10 -0.75 9.55 9.77
N GLY A 11 0.03 9.43 8.70
CA GLY A 11 0.13 8.20 7.91
C GLY A 11 -1.00 8.03 6.89
N GLY A 12 -1.84 9.06 6.71
CA GLY A 12 -3.01 9.04 5.84
C GLY A 12 -2.72 9.40 4.38
N PHE A 13 -3.81 9.59 3.62
CA PHE A 13 -3.77 9.80 2.16
C PHE A 13 -3.87 11.27 1.76
N GLY A 14 -3.93 12.18 2.74
CA GLY A 14 -4.15 13.60 2.50
C GLY A 14 -3.01 14.29 1.76
N LEU A 15 -3.32 15.46 1.17
CA LEU A 15 -2.34 16.30 0.46
C LEU A 15 -1.31 16.96 1.38
N LYS A 16 -1.60 17.07 2.68
CA LYS A 16 -0.66 17.62 3.65
C LYS A 16 0.40 16.59 3.97
N PRO A 17 1.68 16.81 3.60
CA PRO A 17 2.71 15.82 3.84
C PRO A 17 3.05 15.70 5.32
N SER A 18 3.32 14.48 5.76
CA SER A 18 3.86 14.22 7.08
C SER A 18 5.38 14.44 7.12
N GLY A 19 5.85 15.18 8.11
CA GLY A 19 7.28 15.29 8.39
C GLY A 19 7.86 14.07 9.13
N THR A 20 7.01 13.17 9.62
CA THR A 20 7.40 12.10 10.55
C THR A 20 7.11 10.69 10.04
N HIS A 21 6.23 10.50 9.05
CA HIS A 21 5.88 9.19 8.51
C HIS A 21 6.58 8.93 7.18
N ARG A 22 7.17 7.77 7.05
CA ARG A 22 7.88 7.32 5.84
C ARG A 22 7.57 5.86 5.58
N GLY A 23 7.66 5.46 4.31
CA GLY A 23 7.54 4.07 3.89
C GLY A 23 8.70 3.66 3.01
N LEU A 24 9.07 2.40 3.13
CA LEU A 24 10.04 1.74 2.27
C LEU A 24 9.36 0.52 1.66
N PHE A 25 9.40 0.41 0.34
CA PHE A 25 8.93 -0.77 -0.37
C PHE A 25 10.07 -1.37 -1.18
N LEU A 26 10.38 -2.63 -0.91
CA LEU A 26 11.48 -3.38 -1.51
C LEU A 26 10.97 -4.64 -2.17
N GLY A 27 11.50 -4.94 -3.35
CA GLY A 27 11.33 -6.24 -3.99
C GLY A 27 12.65 -7.00 -3.96
N PHE A 28 12.59 -8.27 -3.60
CA PHE A 28 13.70 -9.21 -3.54
C PHE A 28 13.41 -10.41 -4.44
N ASP A 29 14.45 -11.01 -4.98
CA ASP A 29 14.34 -12.17 -5.86
C ASP A 29 14.03 -13.46 -5.06
N THR A 30 14.41 -13.51 -3.78
CA THR A 30 14.14 -14.65 -2.91
C THR A 30 13.63 -14.19 -1.52
N GLU A 31 12.91 -15.08 -0.85
CA GLU A 31 12.44 -14.85 0.51
C GLU A 31 13.61 -14.76 1.50
N GLU A 32 14.65 -15.57 1.30
CA GLU A 32 15.86 -15.58 2.15
C GLU A 32 16.57 -14.23 2.10
N ALA A 33 16.70 -13.62 0.91
CA ALA A 33 17.30 -12.30 0.77
C ALA A 33 16.48 -11.23 1.48
N ALA A 34 15.15 -11.30 1.40
CA ALA A 34 14.26 -10.38 2.11
C ALA A 34 14.37 -10.55 3.63
N ARG A 35 14.39 -11.77 4.14
CA ARG A 35 14.58 -12.08 5.58
C ARG A 35 15.93 -11.59 6.08
N HIS A 36 16.98 -11.87 5.33
CA HIS A 36 18.33 -11.39 5.67
C HIS A 36 18.38 -9.87 5.76
N PHE A 37 17.78 -9.16 4.81
CA PHE A 37 17.68 -7.70 4.86
C PHE A 37 16.92 -7.22 6.11
N ILE A 38 15.78 -7.82 6.42
CA ILE A 38 14.97 -7.46 7.59
C ILE A 38 15.75 -7.61 8.89
N GLU A 39 16.60 -8.63 8.99
CA GLU A 39 17.36 -8.97 10.20
C GLU A 39 18.69 -8.24 10.31
N GLN A 40 19.38 -7.99 9.20
CA GLN A 40 20.79 -7.62 9.19
C GLN A 40 21.08 -6.23 8.63
N ASP A 41 20.10 -5.58 7.96
CA ASP A 41 20.37 -4.28 7.35
C ASP A 41 20.57 -3.17 8.41
N PRO A 42 21.73 -2.50 8.44
CA PRO A 42 22.05 -1.52 9.46
C PRO A 42 21.19 -0.24 9.34
N GLN A 43 20.74 0.10 8.12
CA GLN A 43 19.90 1.27 7.92
C GLN A 43 18.49 1.02 8.45
N LEU A 44 17.94 -0.18 8.22
CA LEU A 44 16.66 -0.58 8.79
C LEU A 44 16.72 -0.66 10.31
N ALA A 45 17.82 -1.18 10.88
CA ALA A 45 18.04 -1.20 12.31
C ALA A 45 18.10 0.21 12.90
N ALA A 46 18.81 1.13 12.23
CA ALA A 46 18.88 2.54 12.65
C ALA A 46 17.50 3.22 12.59
N TRP A 47 16.69 2.96 11.56
CA TRP A 47 15.34 3.50 11.48
C TRP A 47 14.44 2.97 12.60
N ARG A 48 14.49 1.66 12.88
CA ARG A 48 13.74 1.05 14.00
C ARG A 48 14.12 1.68 15.35
N ALA A 49 15.39 1.92 15.59
CA ALA A 49 15.89 2.50 16.85
C ALA A 49 15.41 3.94 17.07
N HIS A 50 15.20 4.72 16.01
CA HIS A 50 14.77 6.13 16.10
C HIS A 50 13.27 6.33 15.91
N ALA A 51 12.55 5.33 15.43
CA ALA A 51 11.10 5.42 15.20
C ALA A 51 10.33 5.24 16.51
N ARG A 52 9.28 6.03 16.71
CA ARG A 52 8.30 5.77 17.78
C ARG A 52 7.51 4.51 17.51
N GLU A 53 7.20 4.28 16.25
CA GLU A 53 6.53 3.09 15.73
C GLU A 53 7.18 2.68 14.41
N CYS A 54 7.35 1.40 14.23
CA CYS A 54 7.84 0.82 13.00
C CYS A 54 7.10 -0.48 12.76
N LEU A 55 6.52 -0.64 11.58
CA LEU A 55 5.92 -1.88 11.13
C LEU A 55 6.70 -2.39 9.93
N VAL A 56 7.16 -3.61 10.00
CA VAL A 56 7.81 -4.32 8.89
C VAL A 56 6.94 -5.51 8.50
N THR A 57 6.69 -5.65 7.20
CA THR A 57 5.87 -6.72 6.65
C THR A 57 6.63 -7.43 5.55
N LEU A 58 6.83 -8.73 5.69
CA LEU A 58 7.30 -9.58 4.60
C LEU A 58 6.09 -10.11 3.84
N LEU A 59 6.07 -9.86 2.54
CA LEU A 59 4.91 -10.10 1.70
C LEU A 59 5.28 -11.00 0.51
N ARG A 60 4.39 -11.91 0.13
CA ARG A 60 4.49 -12.68 -1.12
C ARG A 60 3.42 -12.21 -2.09
N ALA A 61 3.82 -11.75 -3.28
CA ALA A 61 2.88 -11.32 -4.30
C ALA A 61 2.13 -12.53 -4.91
N THR A 62 0.81 -12.45 -4.92
CA THR A 62 -0.07 -13.49 -5.45
C THR A 62 -0.79 -13.08 -6.72
N SER A 63 -0.97 -11.79 -6.94
CA SER A 63 -1.45 -11.24 -8.21
C SER A 63 -0.93 -9.84 -8.41
N SER A 64 -0.64 -9.47 -9.65
CA SER A 64 -0.20 -8.14 -10.04
C SER A 64 -0.87 -7.71 -11.33
N LYS A 65 -1.27 -6.44 -11.41
CA LYS A 65 -1.85 -5.83 -12.60
C LYS A 65 -1.28 -4.43 -12.78
N GLY A 66 -0.80 -4.14 -13.98
CA GLY A 66 -0.20 -2.84 -14.30
C GLY A 66 1.30 -2.79 -14.06
N SER A 67 1.83 -1.58 -13.90
CA SER A 67 3.27 -1.37 -13.74
C SER A 67 3.61 -0.26 -12.76
N TRP A 68 4.85 -0.27 -12.26
CA TRP A 68 5.42 0.78 -11.44
C TRP A 68 6.79 1.18 -11.99
N SER A 69 6.88 2.38 -12.53
CA SER A 69 8.07 2.86 -13.28
C SER A 69 8.42 1.94 -14.44
N GLY A 70 7.40 1.46 -15.16
CA GLY A 70 7.54 0.55 -16.31
C GLY A 70 7.76 -0.93 -15.95
N ALA A 71 8.02 -1.25 -14.67
CA ALA A 71 8.22 -2.63 -14.24
C ALA A 71 6.91 -3.25 -13.74
N ALA A 72 6.61 -4.46 -14.17
CA ALA A 72 5.60 -5.32 -13.53
C ALA A 72 6.20 -5.94 -12.26
N MET A 73 5.35 -6.39 -11.35
CA MET A 73 5.80 -7.17 -10.20
C MET A 73 5.62 -8.66 -10.50
N ASP A 74 6.68 -9.42 -10.27
CA ASP A 74 6.63 -10.86 -10.39
C ASP A 74 5.72 -11.45 -9.33
N VAL A 75 4.95 -12.45 -9.72
CA VAL A 75 4.02 -13.16 -8.85
C VAL A 75 4.38 -14.65 -8.79
N THR A 76 4.24 -15.23 -7.62
CA THR A 76 4.42 -16.67 -7.45
C THR A 76 3.09 -17.37 -7.78
N ALA A 77 3.06 -18.07 -8.92
CA ALA A 77 1.85 -18.71 -9.45
C ALA A 77 1.20 -19.74 -8.50
N ASP A 78 2.01 -20.40 -7.68
CA ASP A 78 1.59 -21.47 -6.76
C ASP A 78 1.48 -21.01 -5.30
N ALA A 79 1.40 -19.68 -5.07
CA ALA A 79 1.12 -19.21 -3.72
C ALA A 79 -0.27 -19.72 -3.31
N PRO A 80 -0.41 -20.56 -2.27
CA PRO A 80 -1.73 -20.95 -1.79
C PRO A 80 -2.50 -19.68 -1.52
N GLY A 81 -3.64 -19.53 -2.18
CA GLY A 81 -4.54 -18.40 -1.94
C GLY A 81 -4.84 -18.41 -0.45
N ALA A 82 -4.74 -17.27 0.20
CA ALA A 82 -5.23 -17.13 1.56
C ALA A 82 -6.76 -17.12 1.47
N ASP A 83 -7.36 -18.29 1.29
CA ASP A 83 -8.82 -18.38 1.12
C ASP A 83 -9.54 -17.88 2.38
N ASP A 84 -8.92 -17.99 3.56
CA ASP A 84 -9.48 -17.51 4.83
C ASP A 84 -8.52 -16.66 5.69
N GLY A 85 -7.30 -16.40 5.24
CA GLY A 85 -6.28 -15.65 6.00
C GLY A 85 -6.15 -14.18 5.59
N PRO A 86 -5.31 -13.41 6.33
CA PRO A 86 -5.05 -12.02 6.01
C PRO A 86 -4.48 -11.85 4.61
N ILE A 87 -4.92 -10.79 3.94
CA ILE A 87 -4.44 -10.38 2.62
C ILE A 87 -4.06 -8.91 2.64
N ALA A 88 -2.96 -8.56 1.99
CA ALA A 88 -2.57 -7.18 1.79
C ALA A 88 -2.78 -6.76 0.33
N ALA A 89 -3.08 -5.49 0.15
CA ALA A 89 -3.20 -4.87 -1.16
C ALA A 89 -2.35 -3.61 -1.23
N LEU A 90 -1.68 -3.44 -2.35
CA LEU A 90 -0.96 -2.22 -2.69
C LEU A 90 -1.53 -1.68 -4.00
N THR A 91 -2.00 -0.45 -3.94
CA THR A 91 -2.48 0.30 -5.10
C THR A 91 -1.57 1.49 -5.32
N ARG A 92 -1.03 1.61 -6.50
CA ARG A 92 -0.16 2.73 -6.86
C ARG A 92 -0.67 3.40 -8.13
N ALA A 93 -0.59 4.73 -8.18
CA ALA A 93 -0.96 5.51 -9.36
C ALA A 93 -0.03 6.70 -9.60
N SER A 94 0.36 6.89 -10.86
CA SER A 94 0.90 8.14 -11.38
C SER A 94 -0.23 8.97 -11.96
N ILE A 95 -0.54 10.09 -11.32
CA ILE A 95 -1.63 10.98 -11.67
C ILE A 95 -1.14 11.95 -12.75
N LYS A 96 -1.88 12.10 -13.84
CA LYS A 96 -1.59 13.11 -14.86
C LYS A 96 -1.73 14.51 -14.27
N PRO A 97 -0.74 15.42 -14.43
CA PRO A 97 -0.79 16.76 -13.81
C PRO A 97 -2.09 17.52 -14.09
N ARG A 98 -2.57 17.45 -15.34
CA ARG A 98 -3.83 18.11 -15.75
C ARG A 98 -5.08 17.52 -15.09
N ARG A 99 -5.00 16.35 -14.47
CA ARG A 99 -6.10 15.65 -13.80
C ARG A 99 -5.96 15.63 -12.27
N ALA A 100 -4.86 16.13 -11.74
CA ALA A 100 -4.55 16.05 -10.31
C ALA A 100 -5.65 16.68 -9.45
N LEU A 101 -6.10 17.89 -9.78
CA LEU A 101 -7.15 18.57 -9.01
C LEU A 101 -8.47 17.77 -9.00
N ALA A 102 -8.87 17.22 -10.14
CA ALA A 102 -10.08 16.40 -10.23
C ALA A 102 -9.95 15.10 -9.43
N PHE A 103 -8.78 14.46 -9.49
CA PHE A 103 -8.49 13.24 -8.72
C PHE A 103 -8.57 13.50 -7.21
N TRP A 104 -7.90 14.55 -6.73
CA TRP A 104 -7.85 14.85 -5.29
C TRP A 104 -9.18 15.31 -4.70
N ARG A 105 -10.13 15.76 -5.50
CA ARG A 105 -11.52 15.99 -5.05
C ARG A 105 -12.28 14.70 -4.76
N LEU A 106 -11.88 13.58 -5.36
CA LEU A 106 -12.47 12.26 -5.13
C LEU A 106 -11.83 11.48 -3.97
N SER A 107 -10.62 11.90 -3.54
CA SER A 107 -9.84 11.16 -2.54
C SER A 107 -10.45 11.13 -1.14
N PRO A 108 -10.94 12.25 -0.55
CA PRO A 108 -11.40 12.27 0.84
C PRO A 108 -12.53 11.29 1.16
N PRO A 109 -13.59 11.14 0.32
CA PRO A 109 -14.62 10.14 0.57
C PRO A 109 -14.09 8.69 0.53
N ALA A 110 -13.15 8.40 -0.38
CA ALA A 110 -12.55 7.09 -0.50
C ALA A 110 -11.67 6.76 0.72
N GLU A 111 -10.87 7.72 1.18
CA GLU A 111 -10.07 7.60 2.40
C GLU A 111 -10.94 7.34 3.63
N ALA A 112 -11.97 8.16 3.84
CA ALA A 112 -12.90 8.00 4.96
C ALA A 112 -13.66 6.66 4.91
N SER A 113 -13.92 6.12 3.72
CA SER A 113 -14.55 4.82 3.57
C SER A 113 -13.60 3.68 3.91
N LEU A 114 -12.32 3.79 3.55
CA LEU A 114 -11.30 2.79 3.85
C LEU A 114 -11.06 2.67 5.36
N ALA A 115 -10.95 3.80 6.06
CA ALA A 115 -10.74 3.83 7.51
C ALA A 115 -11.88 3.17 8.31
N ARG A 116 -13.07 3.06 7.70
CA ARG A 116 -14.28 2.46 8.32
C ARG A 116 -14.67 1.14 7.70
N ALA A 117 -13.88 0.63 6.78
CA ALA A 117 -14.21 -0.60 6.06
C ALA A 117 -14.12 -1.81 7.00
N GLU A 118 -15.19 -2.60 7.03
CA GLU A 118 -15.21 -3.82 7.81
C GLU A 118 -14.14 -4.80 7.32
N GLY A 119 -13.34 -5.30 8.26
CA GLY A 119 -12.24 -6.21 7.96
C GLY A 119 -10.96 -5.54 7.43
N CYS A 120 -10.90 -4.21 7.31
CA CYS A 120 -9.66 -3.50 7.11
C CYS A 120 -8.91 -3.43 8.46
N LEU A 121 -7.75 -4.07 8.53
CA LEU A 121 -6.94 -4.16 9.76
C LEU A 121 -5.92 -3.02 9.84
N LEU A 122 -5.50 -2.50 8.70
CA LEU A 122 -4.53 -1.43 8.58
C LEU A 122 -4.65 -0.76 7.21
N ALA A 123 -4.46 0.55 7.18
CA ALA A 123 -4.29 1.29 5.93
C ALA A 123 -3.22 2.38 6.11
N ALA A 124 -2.39 2.57 5.08
CA ALA A 124 -1.37 3.61 5.04
C ALA A 124 -1.35 4.29 3.68
N GLY A 125 -1.36 5.61 3.69
CA GLY A 125 -1.15 6.44 2.52
C GLY A 125 0.33 6.73 2.34
N LEU A 126 0.85 6.47 1.17
CA LEU A 126 2.25 6.63 0.81
C LEU A 126 2.38 7.34 -0.54
N GLY A 127 3.53 7.91 -0.84
CA GLY A 127 3.76 8.53 -2.14
C GLY A 127 5.22 8.85 -2.41
N GLU A 128 5.64 8.64 -3.65
CA GLU A 128 6.99 8.98 -4.13
C GLU A 128 7.14 10.48 -4.43
N ALA A 129 6.04 11.12 -4.82
CA ALA A 129 6.00 12.55 -5.09
C ALA A 129 4.63 13.11 -4.67
N PRO A 130 4.62 14.22 -3.93
CA PRO A 130 3.38 14.86 -3.53
C PRO A 130 2.47 15.11 -4.73
N VAL A 131 1.15 14.93 -4.54
CA VAL A 131 0.11 15.22 -5.53
C VAL A 131 0.09 14.28 -6.75
N LEU A 132 1.24 13.82 -7.24
CA LEU A 132 1.34 13.15 -8.55
C LEU A 132 1.59 11.64 -8.47
N ARG A 133 2.18 11.14 -7.39
CA ARG A 133 2.52 9.69 -7.25
C ARG A 133 2.07 9.18 -5.92
N GLN A 134 0.91 8.58 -5.93
CA GLN A 134 0.24 8.06 -4.74
C GLN A 134 0.34 6.54 -4.69
N CYS A 135 0.47 6.04 -3.47
CA CYS A 135 0.42 4.63 -3.14
C CYS A 135 -0.46 4.44 -1.90
N THR A 136 -1.26 3.40 -1.91
CA THR A 136 -2.06 2.96 -0.76
C THR A 136 -1.65 1.53 -0.43
N PHE A 137 -1.24 1.30 0.80
CA PHE A 137 -1.09 -0.04 1.36
C PHE A 137 -2.24 -0.30 2.31
N SER A 138 -2.85 -1.48 2.22
CA SER A 138 -3.93 -1.91 3.12
C SER A 138 -3.80 -3.38 3.45
N LEU A 139 -4.10 -3.72 4.71
CA LEU A 139 -4.17 -5.09 5.20
C LEU A 139 -5.61 -5.41 5.57
N TRP A 140 -6.08 -6.58 5.18
CA TRP A 140 -7.44 -7.04 5.35
C TRP A 140 -7.48 -8.37 6.08
N ARG A 141 -8.56 -8.59 6.83
CA ARG A 141 -8.79 -9.86 7.53
C ARG A 141 -8.81 -11.05 6.57
N ASN A 142 -9.39 -10.88 5.40
CA ASN A 142 -9.43 -11.88 4.32
C ASN A 142 -9.78 -11.26 2.97
N THR A 143 -9.72 -12.06 1.92
CA THR A 143 -10.05 -11.65 0.55
C THR A 143 -11.51 -11.19 0.41
N ALA A 144 -12.44 -11.83 1.10
CA ALA A 144 -13.86 -11.48 1.01
C ALA A 144 -14.12 -10.05 1.52
N ALA A 145 -13.51 -9.64 2.63
CA ALA A 145 -13.63 -8.29 3.18
C ALA A 145 -13.04 -7.25 2.21
N MET A 146 -11.85 -7.52 1.68
CA MET A 146 -11.20 -6.64 0.69
C MET A 146 -12.06 -6.48 -0.57
N ASP A 147 -12.58 -7.57 -1.10
CA ASP A 147 -13.39 -7.58 -2.31
C ASP A 147 -14.76 -6.92 -2.09
N ALA A 148 -15.37 -7.08 -0.92
CA ALA A 148 -16.60 -6.38 -0.55
C ALA A 148 -16.38 -4.85 -0.56
N TYR A 149 -15.30 -4.38 0.05
CA TYR A 149 -14.91 -2.98 0.00
C TYR A 149 -14.66 -2.49 -1.42
N ALA A 150 -13.88 -3.21 -2.21
CA ALA A 150 -13.53 -2.83 -3.59
C ALA A 150 -14.77 -2.69 -4.50
N ARG A 151 -15.82 -3.46 -4.22
CA ARG A 151 -17.08 -3.46 -5.01
C ARG A 151 -18.14 -2.53 -4.46
N SER A 152 -17.91 -1.83 -3.35
CA SER A 152 -18.92 -1.02 -2.68
C SER A 152 -18.64 0.47 -2.66
N GLY A 153 -19.72 1.26 -2.54
CA GLY A 153 -19.76 2.64 -2.11
C GLY A 153 -18.82 3.61 -2.82
N ALA A 154 -18.26 4.52 -2.04
CA ALA A 154 -17.41 5.61 -2.52
C ALA A 154 -16.11 5.11 -3.20
N HIS A 155 -15.56 3.98 -2.74
CA HIS A 155 -14.34 3.43 -3.33
C HIS A 155 -14.56 2.96 -4.76
N GLN A 156 -15.64 2.21 -5.01
CA GLN A 156 -15.97 1.78 -6.38
C GLN A 156 -16.23 2.97 -7.31
N GLN A 157 -16.91 4.01 -6.80
CA GLN A 157 -17.15 5.24 -7.56
C GLN A 157 -15.83 5.95 -7.88
N ALA A 158 -14.93 6.07 -6.91
CA ALA A 158 -13.61 6.68 -7.11
C ALA A 158 -12.77 5.91 -8.14
N ILE A 159 -12.76 4.57 -8.08
CA ILE A 159 -12.09 3.72 -9.07
C ILE A 159 -12.67 3.96 -10.47
N ARG A 160 -13.99 3.86 -10.64
CA ARG A 160 -14.64 4.08 -11.95
C ARG A 160 -14.34 5.47 -12.50
N ALA A 161 -14.43 6.51 -11.67
CA ALA A 161 -14.12 7.88 -12.07
C ALA A 161 -12.65 8.04 -12.45
N ALA A 162 -11.72 7.47 -11.69
CA ALA A 162 -10.29 7.58 -11.93
C ALA A 162 -9.85 6.88 -13.22
N TYR A 163 -10.33 5.66 -13.46
CA TYR A 163 -10.02 4.91 -14.68
C TYR A 163 -10.81 5.43 -15.88
N GLY A 164 -12.11 5.63 -15.75
CA GLY A 164 -12.98 6.16 -16.82
C GLY A 164 -12.63 7.60 -17.21
N GLY A 165 -12.20 8.43 -16.25
CA GLY A 165 -11.74 9.79 -16.48
C GLY A 165 -10.31 9.90 -16.99
N GLY A 166 -9.59 8.78 -17.16
CA GLY A 166 -8.22 8.75 -17.66
C GLY A 166 -7.24 9.55 -16.79
N HIS A 167 -7.40 9.50 -15.45
CA HIS A 167 -6.62 10.30 -14.51
C HIS A 167 -5.16 9.82 -14.40
N PHE A 168 -4.90 8.56 -14.70
CA PHE A 168 -3.58 7.95 -14.52
C PHE A 168 -2.78 7.88 -15.82
N SER A 169 -1.49 8.11 -15.74
CA SER A 169 -0.51 7.77 -16.78
C SER A 169 0.03 6.36 -16.60
N GLU A 170 0.06 5.89 -15.35
CA GLU A 170 0.49 4.56 -14.97
C GLU A 170 -0.20 4.17 -13.67
N SER A 171 -0.51 2.89 -13.51
CA SER A 171 -1.05 2.37 -12.25
C SER A 171 -0.64 0.92 -12.05
N MET A 172 -0.56 0.52 -10.78
CA MET A 172 -0.31 -0.86 -10.38
C MET A 172 -1.24 -1.23 -9.23
N PHE A 173 -1.74 -2.45 -9.27
CA PHE A 173 -2.47 -3.09 -8.18
C PHE A 173 -1.86 -4.46 -7.93
N VAL A 174 -1.46 -4.72 -6.69
CA VAL A 174 -0.86 -5.99 -6.27
C VAL A 174 -1.56 -6.51 -5.04
N ARG A 175 -1.82 -7.82 -5.02
CA ARG A 175 -2.27 -8.56 -3.83
C ARG A 175 -1.12 -9.38 -3.28
N PHE A 176 -1.06 -9.46 -1.95
CA PHE A 176 -0.02 -10.19 -1.24
C PHE A 176 -0.62 -11.04 -0.13
N VAL A 177 0.02 -12.17 0.12
CA VAL A 177 -0.12 -12.90 1.38
C VAL A 177 0.98 -12.41 2.33
N PRO A 178 0.63 -11.92 3.53
CA PRO A 178 1.62 -11.62 4.56
C PRO A 178 2.27 -12.91 5.06
N LEU A 179 3.61 -12.99 4.97
CA LEU A 179 4.40 -14.11 5.48
C LEU A 179 4.87 -13.85 6.92
N GLN A 180 5.13 -12.57 7.21
CA GLN A 180 5.56 -12.12 8.52
C GLN A 180 5.17 -10.66 8.69
N MET A 181 4.71 -10.33 9.89
CA MET A 181 4.50 -8.95 10.30
C MET A 181 5.19 -8.76 11.64
N GLN A 182 5.79 -7.59 11.85
CA GLN A 182 6.50 -7.31 13.10
C GLN A 182 6.51 -5.81 13.38
N GLY A 183 6.03 -5.44 14.56
CA GLY A 183 6.11 -4.07 15.04
C GLY A 183 4.77 -3.44 15.35
N ARG A 184 4.70 -2.10 15.24
CA ARG A 184 3.50 -1.32 15.61
C ARG A 184 3.15 -0.31 14.52
N TRP A 185 1.87 -0.08 14.35
CA TRP A 185 1.31 0.97 13.51
C TRP A 185 0.07 1.57 14.15
N GLN A 186 0.04 2.90 14.30
CA GLN A 186 -1.07 3.65 14.93
C GLN A 186 -1.48 3.08 16.31
N GLY A 187 -0.49 2.74 17.15
CA GLY A 187 -0.68 2.21 18.47
C GLY A 187 -1.01 0.71 18.54
N GLN A 188 -1.32 0.06 17.42
CA GLN A 188 -1.64 -1.37 17.38
C GLN A 188 -0.38 -2.20 17.11
N ALA A 189 -0.22 -3.28 17.86
CA ALA A 189 0.85 -4.25 17.63
C ALA A 189 0.41 -5.25 16.55
N HIS A 190 1.39 -5.64 15.71
CA HIS A 190 1.24 -6.64 14.66
C HIS A 190 2.39 -7.65 14.79
N GLY A 191 2.11 -8.93 14.81
CA GLY A 191 3.08 -10.02 14.95
C GLY A 191 2.70 -11.00 16.00
#